data_d43a6d5b1318911154af0b3cd6dc4c43
#
_entry.id   d43a6d5b1318911154af0b3cd6dc4c43
#
_cell.length_a   1.000
_cell.length_b   1.000
_cell.length_c   1.000
_cell.angle_alpha   90.00
_cell.angle_beta   90.00
_cell.angle_gamma   90.00
#
_symmetry.space_group_name_H-M   'P 1'
#
loop_
_entity.id
_entity.type
_entity.pdbx_description
1 polymer ?
#
loop_
_entity_poly.entity_id
_entity_poly.type
_entity_poly.pdbx_seq_one_letter_code
_entity_poly.pdbx_strand_id
1 'polypeptide(L)'
;GLGDVYKRQTRTYALDEINGVEKTSFNEVIKYICDECSDAAKTLPVSHQDFWAETGRVTKGTALALKSRALLYAASLLHNPAQDADKWKAAADAAYAIIKENWYSLPKTNVDPLYDKNGGNDVLKSPQLIFERRNGESFDFEANNLPISYEKGKTGNVPTQNLVDAFQMTNGKDFDWEQITPGQNPYEGRDPRFYKTVLCNGDTWMNSTIQSYEGGKDGAGTTGATTTGYYLKKYMNETVSLAPSNEKKKPHHFIIFRYAEILLNYAEAMDVWKDADYTDNDHPLSARAALNQVRAAADM
;
A
#
# COMPACT_ATOMS: atom_id res chain seq x y z
N GLY A 1 -11.78 -22.01 -8.87
CA GLY A 1 -11.57 -22.04 -10.31
C GLY A 1 -10.26 -22.75 -10.68
N LEU A 2 -10.05 -23.08 -11.95
CA LEU A 2 -8.83 -23.73 -12.46
C LEU A 2 -7.51 -23.09 -11.98
N GLY A 3 -7.51 -21.78 -11.72
CA GLY A 3 -6.36 -21.05 -11.21
C GLY A 3 -5.88 -21.51 -9.83
N ASP A 4 -6.75 -22.04 -8.98
CA ASP A 4 -6.35 -22.48 -7.63
C ASP A 4 -5.69 -23.87 -7.67
N VAL A 5 -6.09 -24.72 -8.61
CA VAL A 5 -5.48 -26.04 -8.83
C VAL A 5 -4.03 -25.88 -9.32
N TYR A 6 -3.76 -24.91 -10.19
CA TYR A 6 -2.42 -24.68 -10.75
C TYR A 6 -1.44 -24.00 -9.79
N LYS A 7 -1.90 -23.29 -8.81
CA LYS A 7 -1.04 -22.54 -7.89
C LYS A 7 -0.34 -23.36 -6.82
N ARG A 8 -0.78 -24.61 -6.59
CA ARG A 8 -0.34 -25.44 -5.46
C ARG A 8 -0.01 -26.88 -5.84
N GLN A 9 0.42 -27.10 -7.06
CA GLN A 9 0.78 -28.43 -7.52
C GLN A 9 2.14 -28.85 -6.99
N THR A 10 2.19 -29.98 -6.31
CA THR A 10 3.42 -30.73 -6.02
C THR A 10 3.77 -31.70 -7.15
N ARG A 11 2.83 -31.93 -8.07
CA ARG A 11 3.00 -32.75 -9.26
C ARG A 11 2.14 -32.23 -10.41
N THR A 12 2.42 -32.65 -11.63
CA THR A 12 1.56 -32.44 -12.79
C THR A 12 0.39 -33.45 -12.75
N TYR A 13 -0.81 -32.98 -12.97
CA TYR A 13 -2.01 -33.83 -13.07
C TYR A 13 -2.36 -34.09 -14.53
N ALA A 14 -2.82 -35.29 -14.85
CA ALA A 14 -3.43 -35.57 -16.12
C ALA A 14 -4.83 -34.92 -16.18
N LEU A 15 -5.36 -34.69 -17.40
CA LEU A 15 -6.60 -33.96 -17.60
C LEU A 15 -7.80 -34.62 -16.91
N ASP A 16 -7.82 -35.92 -16.85
CA ASP A 16 -8.84 -36.77 -16.20
C ASP A 16 -8.75 -36.76 -14.67
N GLU A 17 -7.54 -36.52 -14.12
CA GLU A 17 -7.30 -36.43 -12.67
C GLU A 17 -7.78 -35.08 -12.09
N ILE A 18 -7.85 -34.00 -12.88
CA ILE A 18 -8.15 -32.64 -12.42
C ILE A 18 -9.52 -32.56 -11.72
N ASN A 19 -10.51 -33.31 -12.21
CA ASN A 19 -11.85 -33.30 -11.63
C ASN A 19 -11.94 -33.99 -10.25
N GLY A 20 -10.93 -34.77 -9.87
CA GLY A 20 -10.85 -35.45 -8.56
C GLY A 20 -10.04 -34.65 -7.51
N VAL A 21 -9.50 -33.49 -7.86
CA VAL A 21 -8.72 -32.68 -6.92
C VAL A 21 -9.65 -31.85 -6.05
N GLU A 22 -9.71 -32.17 -4.77
CA GLU A 22 -10.48 -31.42 -3.78
C GLU A 22 -9.82 -30.10 -3.42
N LYS A 23 -10.64 -29.10 -3.07
CA LYS A 23 -10.17 -27.81 -2.60
C LYS A 23 -9.61 -27.95 -1.19
N THR A 24 -8.36 -27.59 -0.99
CA THR A 24 -7.72 -27.52 0.35
C THR A 24 -8.43 -26.48 1.20
N SER A 25 -8.64 -26.77 2.49
CA SER A 25 -9.26 -25.84 3.43
C SER A 25 -8.43 -24.55 3.57
N PHE A 26 -9.09 -23.44 3.89
CA PHE A 26 -8.42 -22.15 4.10
C PHE A 26 -7.33 -22.23 5.18
N ASN A 27 -7.63 -22.88 6.31
CA ASN A 27 -6.67 -23.00 7.42
C ASN A 27 -5.43 -23.82 7.04
N GLU A 28 -5.58 -24.90 6.28
CA GLU A 28 -4.44 -25.68 5.79
C GLU A 28 -3.60 -24.87 4.79
N VAL A 29 -4.24 -24.03 3.96
CA VAL A 29 -3.52 -23.13 3.06
C VAL A 29 -2.71 -22.10 3.82
N ILE A 30 -3.30 -21.47 4.86
CA ILE A 30 -2.59 -20.50 5.71
C ILE A 30 -1.43 -21.17 6.43
N LYS A 31 -1.66 -22.36 7.01
CA LYS A 31 -0.59 -23.12 7.66
C LYS A 31 0.57 -23.38 6.70
N TYR A 32 0.27 -23.86 5.50
CA TYR A 32 1.28 -24.13 4.48
C TYR A 32 2.09 -22.85 4.13
N ILE A 33 1.40 -21.71 3.88
CA ILE A 33 2.07 -20.44 3.59
C ILE A 33 3.00 -20.06 4.76
N CYS A 34 2.54 -20.19 6.00
CA CYS A 34 3.32 -19.82 7.18
C CYS A 34 4.54 -20.71 7.38
N ASP A 35 4.42 -22.02 7.11
CA ASP A 35 5.52 -22.98 7.22
C ASP A 35 6.58 -22.69 6.14
N GLU A 36 6.16 -22.55 4.87
CA GLU A 36 7.05 -22.22 3.75
C GLU A 36 7.77 -20.87 3.96
N CYS A 37 7.05 -19.84 4.45
CA CYS A 37 7.67 -18.56 4.76
C CYS A 37 8.69 -18.68 5.91
N SER A 38 8.40 -19.51 6.92
CA SER A 38 9.30 -19.73 8.05
C SER A 38 10.55 -20.49 7.62
N ASP A 39 10.41 -21.46 6.76
CA ASP A 39 11.55 -22.25 6.22
C ASP A 39 12.39 -21.40 5.26
N ALA A 40 11.78 -20.66 4.36
CA ALA A 40 12.47 -19.71 3.50
C ALA A 40 13.26 -18.66 4.29
N ALA A 41 12.69 -18.13 5.37
CA ALA A 41 13.35 -17.15 6.23
C ALA A 41 14.62 -17.66 6.93
N LYS A 42 14.83 -18.98 7.03
CA LYS A 42 16.07 -19.57 7.60
C LYS A 42 17.27 -19.41 6.66
N THR A 43 17.03 -19.39 5.34
CA THR A 43 18.07 -19.39 4.31
C THR A 43 18.19 -18.08 3.55
N LEU A 44 17.11 -17.29 3.46
CA LEU A 44 17.11 -16.02 2.76
C LEU A 44 17.97 -14.97 3.50
N PRO A 45 18.72 -14.14 2.76
CA PRO A 45 19.49 -13.04 3.36
C PRO A 45 18.55 -11.93 3.87
N VAL A 46 19.04 -11.16 4.83
CA VAL A 46 18.33 -9.93 5.31
C VAL A 46 18.33 -8.86 4.22
N SER A 47 19.46 -8.71 3.52
CA SER A 47 19.63 -7.83 2.36
C SER A 47 20.52 -8.50 1.33
N HIS A 48 20.38 -8.10 0.06
CA HIS A 48 21.27 -8.57 -0.99
C HIS A 48 22.55 -7.73 -1.05
N GLN A 49 23.68 -8.35 -1.43
CA GLN A 49 24.99 -7.69 -1.47
C GLN A 49 25.08 -6.65 -2.59
N ASP A 50 24.55 -6.97 -3.76
CA ASP A 50 24.46 -6.05 -4.88
C ASP A 50 23.05 -5.43 -4.91
N PHE A 51 22.94 -4.24 -4.31
CA PHE A 51 21.67 -3.51 -4.23
C PHE A 51 21.02 -3.33 -5.61
N TRP A 52 21.79 -2.91 -6.63
CA TRP A 52 21.21 -2.59 -7.93
C TRP A 52 20.84 -3.79 -8.79
N ALA A 53 21.67 -4.83 -8.76
CA ALA A 53 21.43 -6.05 -9.53
C ALA A 53 20.39 -6.95 -8.87
N GLU A 54 20.30 -6.92 -7.54
CA GLU A 54 19.50 -7.86 -6.75
C GLU A 54 18.26 -7.27 -6.08
N THR A 55 18.05 -5.95 -6.15
CA THR A 55 16.83 -5.30 -5.65
C THR A 55 15.59 -5.92 -6.32
N GLY A 56 14.51 -6.12 -5.55
CA GLY A 56 13.31 -6.83 -6.01
C GLY A 56 13.38 -8.35 -5.88
N ARG A 57 14.52 -8.91 -5.44
CA ARG A 57 14.60 -10.32 -5.05
C ARG A 57 14.08 -10.50 -3.61
N VAL A 58 13.51 -11.67 -3.37
CA VAL A 58 12.94 -12.03 -2.06
C VAL A 58 14.03 -12.05 -0.99
N THR A 59 13.75 -11.42 0.15
CA THR A 59 14.60 -11.37 1.34
C THR A 59 13.92 -12.08 2.51
N LYS A 60 14.66 -12.28 3.61
CA LYS A 60 14.10 -12.77 4.87
C LYS A 60 12.92 -11.92 5.35
N GLY A 61 13.04 -10.59 5.26
CA GLY A 61 11.95 -9.66 5.59
C GLY A 61 10.72 -9.84 4.70
N THR A 62 10.90 -10.13 3.40
CA THR A 62 9.80 -10.42 2.47
C THR A 62 9.02 -11.66 2.89
N ALA A 63 9.70 -12.76 3.22
CA ALA A 63 9.06 -14.00 3.66
C ALA A 63 8.26 -13.80 4.96
N LEU A 64 8.85 -13.09 5.94
CA LEU A 64 8.18 -12.79 7.20
C LEU A 64 7.01 -11.80 7.03
N ALA A 65 7.11 -10.82 6.13
CA ALA A 65 6.02 -9.89 5.83
C ALA A 65 4.82 -10.60 5.20
N LEU A 66 5.07 -11.56 4.29
CA LEU A 66 4.01 -12.40 3.73
C LEU A 66 3.32 -13.23 4.81
N LYS A 67 4.10 -13.85 5.72
CA LYS A 67 3.57 -14.59 6.87
C LYS A 67 2.69 -13.69 7.76
N SER A 68 3.16 -12.49 8.11
CA SER A 68 2.41 -11.52 8.92
C SER A 68 1.07 -11.17 8.27
N ARG A 69 1.05 -10.82 6.98
CA ARG A 69 -0.19 -10.50 6.25
C ARG A 69 -1.14 -11.69 6.20
N ALA A 70 -0.63 -12.89 5.93
CA ALA A 70 -1.45 -14.11 5.84
C ALA A 70 -2.12 -14.43 7.18
N LEU A 71 -1.40 -14.32 8.30
CA LEU A 71 -1.94 -14.57 9.64
C LEU A 71 -2.94 -13.49 10.07
N LEU A 72 -2.69 -12.21 9.75
CA LEU A 72 -3.65 -11.14 10.04
C LEU A 72 -4.99 -11.39 9.31
N TYR A 73 -4.93 -11.76 8.03
CA TYR A 73 -6.15 -12.06 7.27
C TYR A 73 -6.86 -13.31 7.82
N ALA A 74 -6.11 -14.31 8.29
CA ALA A 74 -6.69 -15.50 8.91
C ALA A 74 -7.32 -15.21 10.28
N ALA A 75 -6.86 -14.17 10.98
CA ALA A 75 -7.44 -13.71 12.24
C ALA A 75 -8.68 -12.82 12.05
N SER A 76 -8.86 -12.22 10.85
CA SER A 76 -9.97 -11.30 10.55
C SER A 76 -11.34 -11.98 10.72
N LEU A 77 -12.38 -11.20 11.01
CA LEU A 77 -13.74 -11.69 11.29
C LEU A 77 -14.28 -12.62 10.19
N LEU A 78 -13.92 -12.40 8.92
CA LEU A 78 -14.32 -13.23 7.79
C LEU A 78 -13.85 -14.69 7.92
N HIS A 79 -12.65 -14.90 8.46
CA HIS A 79 -12.00 -16.22 8.58
C HIS A 79 -11.88 -16.70 10.03
N ASN A 80 -12.32 -15.86 10.97
CA ASN A 80 -12.31 -16.11 12.40
C ASN A 80 -13.62 -15.63 13.06
N PRO A 81 -14.79 -16.12 12.63
CA PRO A 81 -16.08 -15.64 13.17
C PRO A 81 -16.26 -15.94 14.66
N ALA A 82 -15.53 -16.94 15.20
CA ALA A 82 -15.51 -17.25 16.63
C ALA A 82 -14.59 -16.32 17.45
N GLN A 83 -13.88 -15.39 16.77
CA GLN A 83 -12.91 -14.47 17.39
C GLN A 83 -11.87 -15.18 18.26
N ASP A 84 -11.35 -16.32 17.77
CA ASP A 84 -10.28 -17.07 18.41
C ASP A 84 -9.06 -16.15 18.64
N ALA A 85 -8.75 -15.92 19.91
CA ALA A 85 -7.69 -15.04 20.35
C ALA A 85 -6.29 -15.53 19.94
N ASP A 86 -6.09 -16.85 19.80
CA ASP A 86 -4.80 -17.43 19.41
C ASP A 86 -4.43 -17.06 17.96
N LYS A 87 -5.41 -16.87 17.09
CA LYS A 87 -5.17 -16.37 15.73
C LYS A 87 -4.67 -14.93 15.73
N TRP A 88 -5.24 -14.07 16.57
CA TRP A 88 -4.80 -12.70 16.71
C TRP A 88 -3.41 -12.62 17.35
N LYS A 89 -3.17 -13.45 18.37
CA LYS A 89 -1.82 -13.60 18.95
C LYS A 89 -0.79 -14.00 17.89
N ALA A 90 -1.09 -15.02 17.07
CA ALA A 90 -0.18 -15.48 16.03
C ALA A 90 0.12 -14.38 14.98
N ALA A 91 -0.87 -13.53 14.65
CA ALA A 91 -0.68 -12.39 13.78
C ALA A 91 0.24 -11.32 14.42
N ALA A 92 0.04 -11.01 15.70
CA ALA A 92 0.89 -10.11 16.48
C ALA A 92 2.34 -10.64 16.56
N ASP A 93 2.52 -11.90 16.94
CA ASP A 93 3.83 -12.57 17.00
C ASP A 93 4.59 -12.46 15.67
N ALA A 94 3.90 -12.71 14.54
CA ALA A 94 4.51 -12.68 13.22
C ALA A 94 4.94 -11.27 12.79
N ALA A 95 4.15 -10.26 13.10
CA ALA A 95 4.52 -8.87 12.82
C ALA A 95 5.66 -8.41 13.74
N TYR A 96 5.60 -8.74 15.02
CA TYR A 96 6.64 -8.38 15.99
C TYR A 96 7.98 -9.06 15.70
N ALA A 97 7.97 -10.26 15.12
CA ALA A 97 9.19 -10.94 14.67
C ALA A 97 10.02 -10.12 13.67
N ILE A 98 9.39 -9.20 12.92
CA ILE A 98 10.08 -8.27 12.02
C ILE A 98 10.49 -7.01 12.78
N ILE A 99 9.59 -6.47 13.61
CA ILE A 99 9.78 -5.20 14.34
C ILE A 99 11.02 -5.26 15.25
N LYS A 100 11.18 -6.35 16.01
CA LYS A 100 12.28 -6.53 16.97
C LYS A 100 13.67 -6.58 16.34
N GLU A 101 13.76 -6.91 15.06
CA GLU A 101 15.04 -7.06 14.34
C GLU A 101 15.63 -5.69 13.91
N ASN A 102 14.83 -4.63 13.91
CA ASN A 102 15.23 -3.27 13.52
C ASN A 102 15.88 -3.16 12.13
N TRP A 103 15.49 -4.03 11.18
CA TRP A 103 16.00 -3.97 9.79
C TRP A 103 15.43 -2.80 9.00
N TYR A 104 14.27 -2.31 9.40
CA TYR A 104 13.51 -1.27 8.71
C TYR A 104 13.21 -0.11 9.64
N SER A 105 12.96 1.07 9.07
CA SER A 105 12.55 2.24 9.84
C SER A 105 11.55 3.10 9.06
N LEU A 106 10.85 3.98 9.77
CA LEU A 106 9.91 4.94 9.18
C LEU A 106 10.53 6.34 9.16
N PRO A 107 11.02 6.82 8.02
CA PRO A 107 11.35 8.22 7.86
C PRO A 107 10.08 9.08 7.82
N LYS A 108 10.23 10.38 8.03
CA LYS A 108 9.14 11.33 7.81
C LYS A 108 8.64 11.28 6.36
N THR A 109 7.33 11.33 6.16
CA THR A 109 6.68 11.23 4.85
C THR A 109 7.15 12.30 3.85
N ASN A 110 7.54 13.48 4.34
CA ASN A 110 8.02 14.58 3.49
C ASN A 110 9.45 14.36 2.95
N VAL A 111 10.21 13.43 3.53
CA VAL A 111 11.58 13.09 3.09
C VAL A 111 11.73 11.64 2.63
N ASP A 112 10.68 10.84 2.78
CA ASP A 112 10.71 9.43 2.37
C ASP A 112 10.61 9.31 0.85
N PRO A 113 11.59 8.67 0.19
CA PRO A 113 11.55 8.43 -1.25
C PRO A 113 10.29 7.72 -1.75
N LEU A 114 9.59 6.94 -0.92
CA LEU A 114 8.30 6.31 -1.27
C LEU A 114 7.20 7.32 -1.62
N TYR A 115 7.30 8.52 -1.10
CA TYR A 115 6.36 9.61 -1.33
C TYR A 115 6.94 10.70 -2.25
N ASP A 116 8.14 10.48 -2.78
CA ASP A 116 8.75 11.40 -3.72
C ASP A 116 7.92 11.47 -4.99
N LYS A 117 7.52 12.69 -5.34
CA LYS A 117 6.75 12.98 -6.56
C LYS A 117 7.54 12.71 -7.84
N ASN A 118 8.85 12.59 -7.76
CA ASN A 118 9.68 12.26 -8.90
C ASN A 118 9.72 10.75 -9.20
N GLY A 119 9.30 9.88 -8.23
CA GLY A 119 9.30 8.43 -8.38
C GLY A 119 10.68 7.88 -8.77
N GLY A 120 10.68 6.82 -9.56
CA GLY A 120 11.90 6.25 -10.11
C GLY A 120 12.69 5.40 -9.12
N ASN A 121 14.00 5.28 -9.37
CA ASN A 121 14.86 4.40 -8.59
C ASN A 121 15.10 4.86 -7.15
N ASP A 122 14.83 6.11 -6.82
CA ASP A 122 14.99 6.62 -5.46
C ASP A 122 14.03 5.96 -4.47
N VAL A 123 12.86 5.51 -4.92
CA VAL A 123 11.92 4.72 -4.12
C VAL A 123 12.59 3.48 -3.51
N LEU A 124 13.54 2.88 -4.22
CA LEU A 124 14.28 1.70 -3.78
C LEU A 124 15.23 1.97 -2.59
N LYS A 125 15.52 3.24 -2.31
CA LYS A 125 16.38 3.66 -1.20
C LYS A 125 15.60 3.91 0.10
N SER A 126 14.28 3.79 0.08
CA SER A 126 13.46 3.99 1.28
C SER A 126 13.77 2.95 2.34
N PRO A 127 14.10 3.36 3.60
CA PRO A 127 14.41 2.43 4.67
C PRO A 127 13.18 1.66 5.18
N GLN A 128 11.97 2.01 4.74
CA GLN A 128 10.77 1.23 5.04
C GLN A 128 10.42 0.20 3.95
N LEU A 129 11.14 0.18 2.83
CA LEU A 129 10.87 -0.77 1.74
C LEU A 129 11.28 -2.18 2.14
N ILE A 130 10.34 -3.13 2.05
CA ILE A 130 10.58 -4.55 2.32
C ILE A 130 10.62 -5.34 1.03
N PHE A 131 9.66 -5.10 0.13
CA PHE A 131 9.59 -5.82 -1.14
C PHE A 131 8.83 -5.01 -2.19
N GLU A 132 9.35 -5.03 -3.41
CA GLU A 132 8.77 -4.37 -4.57
C GLU A 132 8.85 -5.24 -5.81
N ARG A 133 7.95 -4.97 -6.77
CA ARG A 133 8.11 -5.40 -8.15
C ARG A 133 8.75 -4.28 -8.94
N ARG A 134 9.91 -4.55 -9.51
CA ARG A 134 10.61 -3.60 -10.39
C ARG A 134 9.97 -3.56 -11.76
N ASN A 135 9.81 -2.36 -12.28
CA ASN A 135 9.34 -2.14 -13.64
C ASN A 135 10.39 -1.33 -14.40
N GLY A 136 10.44 -1.54 -15.71
CA GLY A 136 11.25 -0.73 -16.62
C GLY A 136 10.70 0.70 -16.78
N GLU A 137 11.43 1.52 -17.50
CA GLU A 137 11.01 2.88 -17.82
C GLU A 137 9.82 2.89 -18.76
N SER A 138 8.76 3.61 -18.39
CA SER A 138 7.54 3.79 -19.15
C SER A 138 6.90 5.13 -18.81
N PHE A 139 5.99 5.61 -19.61
CA PHE A 139 5.04 6.68 -19.29
C PHE A 139 3.60 6.15 -19.17
N ASP A 140 3.42 4.83 -19.22
CA ASP A 140 2.08 4.22 -19.28
C ASP A 140 1.26 4.49 -18.02
N PHE A 141 1.93 4.60 -16.86
CA PHE A 141 1.23 4.89 -15.62
C PHE A 141 0.60 6.30 -15.67
N GLU A 142 1.35 7.31 -16.12
CA GLU A 142 0.84 8.66 -16.31
C GLU A 142 -0.21 8.71 -17.42
N ALA A 143 0.06 8.12 -18.57
CA ALA A 143 -0.90 8.09 -19.68
C ALA A 143 -2.24 7.47 -19.27
N ASN A 144 -2.22 6.43 -18.46
CA ASN A 144 -3.45 5.78 -18.01
C ASN A 144 -4.20 6.55 -16.92
N ASN A 145 -3.54 7.43 -16.14
CA ASN A 145 -4.13 8.03 -14.95
C ASN A 145 -4.22 9.57 -14.97
N LEU A 146 -3.50 10.25 -15.88
CA LEU A 146 -3.65 11.70 -16.06
C LEU A 146 -5.06 12.06 -16.53
N PRO A 147 -5.56 13.27 -16.18
CA PRO A 147 -6.78 13.81 -16.74
C PRO A 147 -6.75 13.81 -18.26
N ILE A 148 -7.91 13.70 -18.88
CA ILE A 148 -8.03 13.68 -20.34
C ILE A 148 -7.57 14.98 -21.01
N SER A 149 -7.49 16.08 -20.27
CA SER A 149 -6.94 17.37 -20.79
C SER A 149 -5.42 17.35 -20.97
N TYR A 150 -4.73 16.34 -20.44
CA TYR A 150 -3.30 16.14 -20.62
C TYR A 150 -3.03 15.28 -21.86
N GLU A 151 -1.88 15.49 -22.46
CA GLU A 151 -1.45 14.69 -23.62
C GLU A 151 -1.50 13.18 -23.28
N LYS A 152 -2.22 12.40 -24.09
CA LYS A 152 -2.47 10.96 -23.90
C LYS A 152 -3.13 10.55 -22.57
N GLY A 153 -3.68 11.50 -21.80
CA GLY A 153 -4.35 11.21 -20.52
C GLY A 153 -5.66 10.42 -20.73
N LYS A 154 -5.94 9.44 -19.87
CA LYS A 154 -7.09 8.53 -19.99
C LYS A 154 -7.99 8.46 -18.76
N THR A 155 -7.65 9.15 -17.67
CA THR A 155 -8.45 9.16 -16.42
C THR A 155 -8.77 7.74 -15.90
N GLY A 156 -7.78 6.85 -15.80
CA GLY A 156 -8.03 5.43 -15.50
C GLY A 156 -8.46 5.19 -14.05
N ASN A 157 -7.58 5.47 -13.09
CA ASN A 157 -7.89 5.31 -11.67
C ASN A 157 -8.15 6.69 -11.04
N VAL A 158 -9.29 6.81 -10.38
CA VAL A 158 -9.66 8.02 -9.66
C VAL A 158 -9.96 7.71 -8.20
N PRO A 159 -9.55 8.57 -7.24
CA PRO A 159 -9.91 8.41 -5.84
C PRO A 159 -11.42 8.47 -5.64
N THR A 160 -11.93 7.61 -4.76
CA THR A 160 -13.33 7.68 -4.33
C THR A 160 -13.53 8.76 -3.27
N GLN A 161 -14.75 9.25 -3.10
CA GLN A 161 -15.11 10.17 -2.01
C GLN A 161 -14.77 9.55 -0.65
N ASN A 162 -15.07 8.27 -0.43
CA ASN A 162 -14.77 7.58 0.82
C ASN A 162 -13.26 7.61 1.16
N LEU A 163 -12.39 7.47 0.15
CA LEU A 163 -10.95 7.59 0.37
C LEU A 163 -10.58 9.03 0.78
N VAL A 164 -11.15 10.03 0.11
CA VAL A 164 -10.91 11.44 0.42
C VAL A 164 -11.37 11.76 1.85
N ASP A 165 -12.53 11.29 2.26
CA ASP A 165 -13.10 11.52 3.60
C ASP A 165 -12.30 10.80 4.71
N ALA A 166 -11.70 9.66 4.40
CA ALA A 166 -10.87 8.89 5.35
C ALA A 166 -9.56 9.60 5.77
N PHE A 167 -9.10 10.60 5.01
CA PHE A 167 -7.98 11.42 5.46
C PHE A 167 -8.46 12.38 6.56
N GLN A 168 -7.88 12.27 7.73
CA GLN A 168 -8.20 13.13 8.89
C GLN A 168 -7.70 14.57 8.68
N MET A 169 -8.14 15.46 9.59
CA MET A 169 -7.54 16.77 9.75
C MET A 169 -6.17 16.67 10.44
N THR A 170 -5.29 17.63 10.26
CA THR A 170 -3.96 17.67 10.90
C THR A 170 -3.99 17.64 12.43
N ASN A 171 -5.12 17.99 13.03
CA ASN A 171 -5.35 17.88 14.49
C ASN A 171 -5.82 16.49 14.94
N GLY A 172 -5.88 15.51 14.02
CA GLY A 172 -6.30 14.13 14.29
C GLY A 172 -7.79 13.89 14.38
N LYS A 173 -8.63 14.91 14.13
CA LYS A 173 -10.09 14.75 14.05
C LYS A 173 -10.48 14.20 12.67
N ASP A 174 -11.58 13.48 12.63
CA ASP A 174 -12.18 13.08 11.37
C ASP A 174 -12.65 14.31 10.59
N PHE A 175 -12.60 14.19 9.27
CA PHE A 175 -13.12 15.24 8.40
C PHE A 175 -14.64 15.18 8.35
N ASP A 176 -15.28 16.36 8.37
CA ASP A 176 -16.72 16.49 8.38
C ASP A 176 -17.17 17.59 7.41
N TRP A 177 -17.91 17.21 6.38
CA TRP A 177 -18.46 18.13 5.38
C TRP A 177 -19.44 19.15 5.98
N GLU A 178 -20.15 18.81 7.06
CA GLU A 178 -21.12 19.72 7.70
C GLU A 178 -20.44 20.92 8.38
N GLN A 179 -19.14 20.82 8.65
CA GLN A 179 -18.36 21.91 9.25
C GLN A 179 -17.77 22.86 8.19
N ILE A 180 -17.91 22.57 6.90
CA ILE A 180 -17.38 23.42 5.83
C ILE A 180 -18.39 24.54 5.53
N THR A 181 -17.95 25.77 5.73
CA THR A 181 -18.77 26.96 5.43
C THR A 181 -18.64 27.35 3.95
N PRO A 182 -19.68 28.01 3.37
CA PRO A 182 -19.63 28.49 2.00
C PRO A 182 -18.38 29.34 1.71
N GLY A 183 -17.64 28.98 0.67
CA GLY A 183 -16.39 29.66 0.29
C GLY A 183 -15.12 29.14 0.98
N GLN A 184 -15.26 28.25 1.95
CA GLN A 184 -14.11 27.60 2.56
C GLN A 184 -13.57 26.48 1.64
N ASN A 185 -12.25 26.34 1.56
CA ASN A 185 -11.63 25.23 0.87
C ASN A 185 -11.69 23.96 1.75
N PRO A 186 -12.41 22.89 1.36
CA PRO A 186 -12.55 21.66 2.16
C PRO A 186 -11.28 20.82 2.22
N TYR A 187 -10.28 21.19 1.47
CA TYR A 187 -9.04 20.43 1.37
C TYR A 187 -7.90 21.01 2.21
N GLU A 188 -8.12 22.14 2.89
CA GLU A 188 -7.11 22.73 3.79
C GLU A 188 -7.05 22.03 5.14
N GLY A 189 -5.85 21.96 5.71
CA GLY A 189 -5.62 21.37 7.04
C GLY A 189 -5.83 19.87 7.13
N ARG A 190 -5.77 19.16 6.00
CA ARG A 190 -5.91 17.70 5.94
C ARG A 190 -4.56 17.01 6.23
N ASP A 191 -4.61 15.74 6.56
CA ASP A 191 -3.45 14.85 6.67
C ASP A 191 -2.45 15.12 5.52
N PRO A 192 -1.16 15.32 5.79
CA PRO A 192 -0.15 15.60 4.75
C PRO A 192 -0.10 14.56 3.63
N ARG A 193 -0.49 13.31 3.91
CA ARG A 193 -0.55 12.24 2.90
C ARG A 193 -1.70 12.44 1.90
N PHE A 194 -2.74 13.19 2.25
CA PHE A 194 -3.79 13.58 1.32
C PHE A 194 -3.22 14.28 0.10
N TYR A 195 -2.42 15.33 0.31
CA TYR A 195 -1.81 16.12 -0.76
C TYR A 195 -0.76 15.37 -1.59
N LYS A 196 -0.32 14.20 -1.13
CA LYS A 196 0.56 13.30 -1.87
C LYS A 196 -0.19 12.18 -2.60
N THR A 197 -1.48 12.05 -2.35
CA THR A 197 -2.31 10.94 -2.86
C THR A 197 -3.33 11.40 -3.89
N VAL A 198 -3.94 12.57 -3.66
CA VAL A 198 -5.09 13.07 -4.42
C VAL A 198 -4.75 14.39 -5.10
N LEU A 199 -5.25 14.59 -6.31
CA LEU A 199 -5.36 15.89 -6.98
C LEU A 199 -6.81 16.34 -6.95
N CYS A 200 -7.03 17.53 -6.41
CA CYS A 200 -8.33 18.16 -6.29
C CYS A 200 -8.51 19.27 -7.35
N ASN A 201 -9.74 19.77 -7.45
CA ASN A 201 -10.02 20.96 -8.24
C ASN A 201 -9.16 22.15 -7.77
N GLY A 202 -8.51 22.82 -8.69
CA GLY A 202 -7.61 23.95 -8.42
C GLY A 202 -6.15 23.58 -8.19
N ASP A 203 -5.83 22.30 -7.98
CA ASP A 203 -4.44 21.84 -7.85
C ASP A 203 -3.67 22.04 -9.16
N THR A 204 -2.39 22.35 -9.04
CA THR A 204 -1.47 22.41 -10.19
C THR A 204 -0.68 21.11 -10.27
N TRP A 205 -0.67 20.49 -11.45
CA TRP A 205 0.13 19.32 -11.77
C TRP A 205 0.74 19.45 -13.16
N MET A 206 2.04 19.17 -13.31
CA MET A 206 2.77 19.24 -14.58
C MET A 206 2.49 20.56 -15.35
N ASN A 207 2.52 21.69 -14.64
CA ASN A 207 2.26 23.04 -15.15
C ASN A 207 0.83 23.29 -15.70
N SER A 208 -0.14 22.47 -15.34
CA SER A 208 -1.56 22.65 -15.69
C SER A 208 -2.44 22.62 -14.44
N THR A 209 -3.43 23.47 -14.38
CA THR A 209 -4.41 23.47 -13.28
C THR A 209 -5.53 22.50 -13.56
N ILE A 210 -5.84 21.66 -12.57
CA ILE A 210 -6.96 20.72 -12.60
C ILE A 210 -8.27 21.51 -12.48
N GLN A 211 -9.20 21.27 -13.40
CA GLN A 211 -10.52 21.91 -13.44
C GLN A 211 -11.58 20.81 -13.43
N SER A 212 -11.78 20.18 -12.25
CA SER A 212 -12.70 19.04 -12.09
C SER A 212 -14.13 19.44 -11.69
N TYR A 213 -14.43 20.74 -11.67
CA TYR A 213 -15.80 21.24 -11.49
C TYR A 213 -16.66 20.97 -12.73
N GLU A 214 -17.97 21.03 -12.60
CA GLU A 214 -18.94 20.87 -13.69
C GLU A 214 -18.69 21.92 -14.80
N GLY A 215 -18.48 21.45 -16.04
CA GLY A 215 -18.10 22.31 -17.18
C GLY A 215 -16.62 22.64 -17.26
N GLY A 216 -15.80 22.24 -16.29
CA GLY A 216 -14.35 22.33 -16.38
C GLY A 216 -13.76 21.32 -17.35
N LYS A 217 -12.54 21.59 -17.86
CA LYS A 217 -11.87 20.71 -18.85
C LYS A 217 -11.63 19.28 -18.36
N ASP A 218 -11.57 19.08 -17.03
CA ASP A 218 -11.32 17.82 -16.36
C ASP A 218 -12.53 17.34 -15.52
N GLY A 219 -13.69 17.98 -15.67
CA GLY A 219 -14.83 17.78 -14.80
C GLY A 219 -16.01 17.09 -15.45
N ALA A 220 -17.11 16.99 -14.68
CA ALA A 220 -18.36 16.40 -15.12
C ALA A 220 -18.89 17.07 -16.40
N GLY A 221 -19.42 16.27 -17.33
CA GLY A 221 -19.85 16.71 -18.63
C GLY A 221 -18.79 16.60 -19.73
N THR A 222 -17.54 16.45 -19.38
CA THR A 222 -16.44 16.17 -20.34
C THR A 222 -16.26 14.66 -20.47
N THR A 223 -16.41 14.12 -21.69
CA THR A 223 -16.30 12.69 -21.96
C THR A 223 -14.93 12.16 -21.55
N GLY A 224 -14.91 11.12 -20.70
CA GLY A 224 -13.69 10.50 -20.20
C GLY A 224 -13.03 11.22 -19.01
N ALA A 225 -13.63 12.32 -18.49
CA ALA A 225 -13.17 12.95 -17.27
C ALA A 225 -13.53 12.13 -16.02
N THR A 226 -13.03 12.55 -14.86
CA THR A 226 -13.30 11.88 -13.58
C THR A 226 -14.79 11.82 -13.26
N THR A 227 -15.22 10.68 -12.71
CA THR A 227 -16.58 10.48 -12.20
C THR A 227 -16.73 10.89 -10.74
N THR A 228 -15.61 11.15 -10.03
CA THR A 228 -15.59 11.46 -8.59
C THR A 228 -15.18 12.90 -8.28
N GLY A 229 -14.73 13.67 -9.28
CA GLY A 229 -14.18 15.02 -9.08
C GLY A 229 -12.72 15.06 -8.66
N TYR A 230 -12.09 13.90 -8.46
CA TYR A 230 -10.70 13.74 -8.02
C TYR A 230 -9.86 13.04 -9.05
N TYR A 231 -8.53 13.24 -8.96
CA TYR A 231 -7.54 12.55 -9.78
C TYR A 231 -6.45 11.92 -8.93
N LEU A 232 -5.83 10.87 -9.46
CA LEU A 232 -4.72 10.19 -8.81
C LEU A 232 -3.47 11.06 -8.84
N LYS A 233 -2.78 11.17 -7.68
CA LYS A 233 -1.46 11.78 -7.56
C LYS A 233 -0.40 10.76 -7.15
N LYS A 234 -0.78 9.84 -6.27
CA LYS A 234 0.13 8.82 -5.74
C LYS A 234 0.73 7.99 -6.87
N TYR A 235 2.03 7.76 -6.83
CA TYR A 235 2.83 7.12 -7.88
C TYR A 235 3.00 7.90 -9.19
N MET A 236 2.33 9.03 -9.36
CA MET A 236 2.51 9.88 -10.53
C MET A 236 3.85 10.62 -10.47
N ASN A 237 4.57 10.68 -11.57
CA ASN A 237 5.86 11.35 -11.68
C ASN A 237 5.77 12.61 -12.56
N GLU A 238 5.92 13.79 -11.94
CA GLU A 238 5.83 15.09 -12.65
C GLU A 238 6.91 15.28 -13.74
N THR A 239 7.99 14.50 -13.71
CA THR A 239 9.08 14.61 -14.67
C THR A 239 8.88 13.75 -15.92
N VAL A 240 7.85 12.89 -15.93
CA VAL A 240 7.43 12.17 -17.12
C VAL A 240 6.85 13.15 -18.12
N SER A 241 7.11 12.94 -19.40
CA SER A 241 6.51 13.73 -20.47
C SER A 241 5.95 12.82 -21.56
N LEU A 242 4.68 13.04 -21.89
CA LEU A 242 3.97 12.30 -22.92
C LEU A 242 3.96 13.03 -24.28
N ALA A 243 4.52 14.25 -24.34
CA ALA A 243 4.59 15.05 -25.55
C ALA A 243 5.46 14.35 -26.62
N PRO A 244 4.95 14.09 -27.83
CA PRO A 244 5.67 13.36 -28.89
C PRO A 244 7.06 13.91 -29.24
N SER A 245 7.24 15.22 -29.08
CA SER A 245 8.52 15.90 -29.36
C SER A 245 9.53 15.82 -28.18
N ASN A 246 9.11 15.39 -27.02
CA ASN A 246 9.94 15.38 -25.81
C ASN A 246 9.43 14.31 -24.82
N GLU A 247 9.31 13.06 -25.26
CA GLU A 247 8.91 11.95 -24.39
C GLU A 247 9.97 11.71 -23.33
N LYS A 248 9.53 11.62 -22.07
CA LYS A 248 10.37 11.24 -20.92
C LYS A 248 9.70 10.11 -20.17
N LYS A 249 10.43 9.04 -19.97
CA LYS A 249 9.99 7.83 -19.28
C LYS A 249 10.65 7.74 -17.91
N LYS A 250 9.95 7.12 -16.97
CA LYS A 250 10.47 6.79 -15.64
C LYS A 250 10.01 5.40 -15.20
N PRO A 251 10.80 4.68 -14.40
CA PRO A 251 10.33 3.44 -13.80
C PRO A 251 9.30 3.74 -12.71
N HIS A 252 8.30 2.86 -12.58
CA HIS A 252 7.31 2.88 -11.49
C HIS A 252 7.39 1.54 -10.78
N HIS A 253 8.14 1.48 -9.68
CA HIS A 253 8.28 0.26 -8.90
C HIS A 253 7.05 0.06 -8.04
N PHE A 254 6.39 -1.10 -8.16
CA PHE A 254 5.21 -1.40 -7.37
C PHE A 254 5.60 -1.96 -6.00
N ILE A 255 5.28 -1.21 -4.94
CA ILE A 255 5.58 -1.59 -3.56
C ILE A 255 4.59 -2.65 -3.10
N ILE A 256 5.09 -3.81 -2.71
CA ILE A 256 4.30 -4.96 -2.25
C ILE A 256 4.23 -5.00 -0.72
N PHE A 257 5.38 -4.80 -0.05
CA PHE A 257 5.48 -4.73 1.41
C PHE A 257 6.33 -3.54 1.85
N ARG A 258 5.88 -2.85 2.88
CA ARG A 258 6.62 -1.79 3.56
C ARG A 258 6.44 -1.83 5.06
N TYR A 259 7.38 -1.28 5.82
CA TYR A 259 7.44 -1.38 7.27
C TYR A 259 6.22 -0.75 7.99
N ALA A 260 5.64 0.31 7.43
CA ALA A 260 4.39 0.88 7.95
C ALA A 260 3.25 -0.16 8.01
N GLU A 261 3.15 -1.06 7.02
CA GLU A 261 2.17 -2.14 7.05
C GLU A 261 2.44 -3.10 8.21
N ILE A 262 3.70 -3.45 8.46
CA ILE A 262 4.05 -4.36 9.56
C ILE A 262 3.66 -3.77 10.93
N LEU A 263 3.90 -2.48 11.13
CA LEU A 263 3.48 -1.78 12.35
C LEU A 263 1.95 -1.73 12.49
N LEU A 264 1.22 -1.52 11.39
CA LEU A 264 -0.24 -1.52 11.39
C LEU A 264 -0.81 -2.93 11.60
N ASN A 265 -0.23 -3.96 10.98
CA ASN A 265 -0.61 -5.37 11.22
C ASN A 265 -0.43 -5.75 12.68
N TYR A 266 0.68 -5.32 13.29
CA TYR A 266 0.96 -5.52 14.71
C TYR A 266 -0.05 -4.77 15.58
N ALA A 267 -0.30 -3.49 15.30
CA ALA A 267 -1.22 -2.67 16.07
C ALA A 267 -2.64 -3.26 16.07
N GLU A 268 -3.16 -3.64 14.89
CA GLU A 268 -4.48 -4.26 14.76
C GLU A 268 -4.55 -5.58 15.52
N ALA A 269 -3.55 -6.44 15.35
CA ALA A 269 -3.53 -7.74 15.98
C ALA A 269 -3.44 -7.65 17.53
N MET A 270 -2.62 -6.75 18.06
CA MET A 270 -2.47 -6.53 19.50
C MET A 270 -3.72 -5.93 20.13
N ASP A 271 -4.33 -4.93 19.47
CA ASP A 271 -5.54 -4.27 19.97
C ASP A 271 -6.70 -5.25 20.10
N VAL A 272 -6.91 -6.12 19.10
CA VAL A 272 -7.98 -7.11 19.14
C VAL A 272 -7.64 -8.30 20.06
N TRP A 273 -6.37 -8.73 20.12
CA TRP A 273 -5.96 -9.82 21.00
C TRP A 273 -6.06 -9.43 22.50
N LYS A 274 -5.70 -8.21 22.82
CA LYS A 274 -5.65 -7.70 24.21
C LYS A 274 -6.37 -6.36 24.35
N ASP A 275 -5.65 -5.28 24.11
CA ASP A 275 -6.12 -3.89 24.05
C ASP A 275 -5.01 -2.98 23.48
N ALA A 276 -5.38 -1.71 23.26
CA ALA A 276 -4.50 -0.73 22.63
C ALA A 276 -3.20 -0.42 23.41
N ASP A 277 -3.19 -0.59 24.72
CA ASP A 277 -2.09 -0.20 25.61
C ASP A 277 -1.36 -1.39 26.24
N TYR A 278 -1.82 -2.60 25.98
CA TYR A 278 -1.20 -3.82 26.50
C TYR A 278 0.25 -3.98 26.04
N THR A 279 1.10 -4.39 27.00
CA THR A 279 2.49 -4.80 26.75
C THR A 279 2.87 -5.96 27.68
N ASP A 280 3.80 -6.79 27.22
CA ASP A 280 4.46 -7.83 28.03
C ASP A 280 5.93 -7.97 27.61
N ASN A 281 6.64 -8.96 28.16
CA ASN A 281 8.06 -9.18 27.85
C ASN A 281 8.28 -9.60 26.38
N ASP A 282 7.31 -10.30 25.79
CA ASP A 282 7.39 -10.77 24.39
C ASP A 282 6.92 -9.68 23.42
N HIS A 283 6.05 -8.76 23.89
CA HIS A 283 5.46 -7.65 23.12
C HIS A 283 5.62 -6.32 23.87
N PRO A 284 6.84 -5.76 23.97
CA PRO A 284 7.08 -4.52 24.72
C PRO A 284 6.58 -3.25 24.03
N LEU A 285 6.09 -3.37 22.79
CA LEU A 285 5.49 -2.29 21.99
C LEU A 285 3.96 -2.44 22.06
N SER A 286 3.24 -1.42 22.53
CA SER A 286 1.78 -1.46 22.52
C SER A 286 1.20 -1.17 21.12
N ALA A 287 -0.05 -1.60 20.87
CA ALA A 287 -0.75 -1.29 19.62
C ALA A 287 -0.81 0.22 19.34
N ARG A 288 -1.15 1.00 20.36
CA ARG A 288 -1.18 2.47 20.28
C ARG A 288 0.19 3.06 19.95
N ALA A 289 1.26 2.56 20.54
CA ALA A 289 2.61 3.04 20.27
C ALA A 289 3.05 2.72 18.83
N ALA A 290 2.73 1.52 18.32
CA ALA A 290 3.00 1.14 16.94
C ALA A 290 2.22 2.01 15.93
N LEU A 291 0.93 2.24 16.16
CA LEU A 291 0.11 3.15 15.36
C LEU A 291 0.65 4.58 15.39
N ASN A 292 1.05 5.07 16.56
CA ASN A 292 1.59 6.42 16.72
C ASN A 292 2.93 6.62 16.01
N GLN A 293 3.76 5.58 15.84
CA GLN A 293 4.96 5.66 14.99
C GLN A 293 4.57 5.98 13.54
N VAL A 294 3.53 5.33 13.01
CA VAL A 294 3.04 5.58 11.65
C VAL A 294 2.45 6.99 11.52
N ARG A 295 1.66 7.43 12.51
CA ARG A 295 1.10 8.79 12.56
C ARG A 295 2.20 9.85 12.63
N ALA A 296 3.16 9.69 13.54
CA ALA A 296 4.28 10.61 13.70
C ALA A 296 5.16 10.71 12.44
N ALA A 297 5.34 9.62 11.69
CA ALA A 297 6.02 9.67 10.39
C ALA A 297 5.26 10.49 9.34
N ALA A 298 3.95 10.62 9.48
CA ALA A 298 3.07 11.40 8.60
C ALA A 298 2.82 12.83 9.10
N ASP A 299 3.48 13.23 10.19
CA ASP A 299 3.27 14.53 10.88
C ASP A 299 1.82 14.71 11.39
N MET A 300 1.24 13.61 11.91
CA MET A 300 -0.12 13.50 12.45
C MET A 300 -0.10 13.30 13.97
#